data_d47335ff07ac9c24a8d6175e739b6d48
#
_entry.id   d47335ff07ac9c24a8d6175e739b6d48
#
_cell.length_a   1.000
_cell.length_b   1.000
_cell.length_c   1.000
_cell.angle_alpha   90.00
_cell.angle_beta   90.00
_cell.angle_gamma   90.00
#
_symmetry.space_group_name_H-M   'P 1'
#
loop_
_entity.id
_entity.type
_entity.pdbx_description
1 polymer ?
#
loop_
_entity_poly.entity_id
_entity_poly.type
_entity_poly.pdbx_seq_one_letter_code
_entity_poly.pdbx_strand_id
1 'polypeptide(L)' 'QKIKDIKVSMKGGHTMQILVDTAEDLTLEQALFREKAEFFEEVYSIRPVLKAKKLL' A
#
# COMPACT_ATOMS: atom_id res chain seq x y z
N GLN A 1 -12.16 -3.51 13.50
CA GLN A 1 -11.37 -3.70 12.30
C GLN A 1 -11.90 -2.85 11.17
N LYS A 2 -11.06 -2.01 10.65
CA LYS A 2 -11.46 -1.09 9.57
C LYS A 2 -11.17 -1.68 8.20
N ILE A 3 -10.30 -2.65 8.13
CA ILE A 3 -9.86 -3.23 6.88
C ILE A 3 -10.52 -4.57 6.69
N LYS A 4 -11.21 -4.72 5.57
CA LYS A 4 -11.91 -5.96 5.29
C LYS A 4 -11.03 -6.99 4.60
N ASP A 5 -10.15 -6.53 3.74
CA ASP A 5 -9.34 -7.46 2.95
C ASP A 5 -8.08 -6.76 2.47
N ILE A 6 -7.04 -7.55 2.29
CA ILE A 6 -5.77 -7.04 1.82
C ILE A 6 -5.27 -7.98 0.73
N LYS A 7 -4.90 -7.40 -0.41
CA LYS A 7 -4.30 -8.16 -1.49
C LYS A 7 -2.94 -7.58 -1.82
N VAL A 8 -1.97 -8.46 -1.98
CA VAL A 8 -0.61 -8.06 -2.31
C VAL A 8 -0.23 -8.69 -3.64
N SER A 9 0.29 -7.89 -4.54
CA SER A 9 0.75 -8.40 -5.83
C SER A 9 2.01 -7.67 -6.27
N MET A 10 2.83 -8.36 -7.06
CA MET A 10 4.04 -7.76 -7.61
C MET A 10 3.76 -7.30 -9.03
N LYS A 11 4.24 -6.11 -9.36
CA LYS A 11 4.10 -5.54 -10.69
C LYS A 11 5.50 -5.30 -11.26
N GLY A 12 5.82 -5.99 -12.35
CA GLY A 12 7.11 -5.78 -13.02
C GLY A 12 8.33 -6.15 -12.20
N GLY A 13 8.16 -6.87 -11.11
CA GLY A 13 9.28 -7.33 -10.29
C GLY A 13 9.83 -6.29 -9.35
N HIS A 14 9.41 -5.02 -9.47
CA HIS A 14 9.98 -3.95 -8.65
C HIS A 14 8.94 -3.20 -7.84
N THR A 15 7.68 -3.39 -8.11
CA THR A 15 6.61 -2.70 -7.40
C THR A 15 5.74 -3.71 -6.69
N MET A 16 5.60 -3.54 -5.38
CA MET A 16 4.71 -4.38 -4.57
C MET A 16 3.45 -3.58 -4.30
N GLN A 17 2.36 -3.97 -4.94
CA GLN A 17 1.10 -3.27 -4.77
C GLN A 17 0.29 -3.92 -3.66
N ILE A 18 -0.06 -3.11 -2.68
CA ILE A 18 -0.88 -3.55 -1.55
C ILE A 18 -2.24 -2.90 -1.69
N LEU A 19 -3.25 -3.70 -1.99
CA LEU A 19 -4.60 -3.21 -2.19
C LEU A 19 -5.43 -3.51 -0.96
N VAL A 20 -5.96 -2.46 -0.35
CA VAL A 20 -6.72 -2.56 0.88
C VAL A 20 -8.18 -2.27 0.59
N ASP A 21 -9.04 -3.20 0.96
CA ASP A 21 -10.48 -3.05 0.79
C ASP A 21 -11.04 -2.48 2.08
N THR A 22 -11.38 -1.19 2.06
CA THR A 22 -11.87 -0.51 3.24
C THR A 22 -12.78 0.64 2.84
N ALA A 23 -13.74 0.94 3.70
CA ALA A 23 -14.59 2.11 3.54
C ALA A 23 -14.01 3.34 4.25
N GLU A 24 -12.91 3.15 4.97
CA GLU A 24 -12.31 4.23 5.74
C GLU A 24 -11.39 5.09 4.87
N ASP A 25 -11.19 6.32 5.31
CA ASP A 25 -10.26 7.22 4.64
C ASP A 25 -8.85 6.94 5.16
N LEU A 26 -7.99 6.50 4.27
CA LEU A 26 -6.63 6.13 4.63
C LEU A 26 -5.60 7.20 4.22
N THR A 27 -6.05 8.45 4.07
CA THR A 27 -5.15 9.51 3.59
C THR A 27 -3.92 9.65 4.48
N LEU A 28 -4.13 9.68 5.79
CA LEU A 28 -3.01 9.81 6.72
C LEU A 28 -2.12 8.59 6.69
N GLU A 29 -2.72 7.41 6.72
CA GLU A 29 -1.97 6.17 6.68
C GLU A 29 -1.17 6.03 5.40
N GLN A 30 -1.73 6.47 4.28
CA GLN A 30 -1.01 6.43 3.01
C GLN A 30 0.19 7.36 3.01
N ALA A 31 0.05 8.52 3.62
CA ALA A 31 1.16 9.47 3.71
C ALA A 31 2.30 8.90 4.54
N LEU A 32 1.96 8.31 5.69
CA LEU A 32 2.97 7.68 6.55
C LEU A 32 3.61 6.49 5.86
N PHE A 33 2.80 5.71 5.15
CA PHE A 33 3.30 4.56 4.42
C PHE A 33 4.30 4.98 3.35
N ARG A 34 4.02 6.08 2.65
CA ARG A 34 4.89 6.54 1.57
C ARG A 34 6.28 6.90 2.10
N GLU A 35 6.35 7.52 3.27
CA GLU A 35 7.64 7.85 3.85
C GLU A 35 8.47 6.59 4.11
N LYS A 36 7.84 5.58 4.66
CA LYS A 36 8.54 4.33 4.97
C LYS A 36 8.83 3.53 3.71
N ALA A 37 8.02 3.70 2.69
CA ALA A 37 8.20 2.98 1.44
C ALA A 37 9.48 3.43 0.73
N GLU A 38 9.84 4.69 0.84
CA GLU A 38 11.08 5.17 0.23
C GLU A 38 12.28 4.48 0.85
N PHE A 39 12.28 4.35 2.16
CA PHE A 39 13.37 3.67 2.85
C PHE A 39 13.41 2.19 2.48
N PHE A 40 12.25 1.56 2.40
CA PHE A 40 12.16 0.16 2.03
C PHE A 40 12.73 -0.06 0.64
N GLU A 41 12.43 0.85 -0.29
CA GLU A 41 12.92 0.73 -1.65
C GLU A 41 14.44 0.84 -1.72
N GLU A 42 15.03 1.70 -0.90
CA GLU A 42 16.48 1.82 -0.86
C GLU A 42 17.13 0.51 -0.43
N VAL A 43 16.52 -0.17 0.54
CA VAL A 43 17.11 -1.37 1.10
C VAL A 43 16.87 -2.59 0.21
N TYR A 44 15.65 -2.72 -0.32
CA TYR A 44 15.24 -3.95 -1.00
C TYR A 44 15.05 -3.80 -2.50
N SER A 45 15.16 -2.60 -3.04
CA SER A 45 14.95 -2.33 -4.46
C SER A 45 13.53 -2.71 -4.90
N ILE A 46 12.58 -2.64 -3.97
CA ILE A 46 11.18 -2.90 -4.24
C ILE A 46 10.40 -1.73 -3.67
N ARG A 47 9.55 -1.14 -4.50
CA ARG A 47 8.71 -0.02 -4.07
C ARG A 47 7.34 -0.52 -3.65
N PRO A 48 7.01 -0.48 -2.37
CA PRO A 48 5.65 -0.80 -1.93
C PRO A 48 4.72 0.36 -2.20
N VAL A 49 3.53 0.06 -2.69
CA VAL A 49 2.51 1.06 -2.99
C VAL A 49 1.22 0.62 -2.30
N LEU A 50 0.67 1.50 -1.50
CA LEU A 50 -0.57 1.22 -0.79
C LEU A 50 -1.73 1.92 -1.50
N LYS A 51 -2.72 1.14 -1.89
CA LYS A 51 -3.92 1.67 -2.53
C LYS A 51 -5.14 1.23 -1.75
N ALA A 52 -6.05 2.17 -1.55
CA ALA A 52 -7.31 1.88 -0.89
C ALA A 52 -8.40 1.77 -1.93
N LYS A 53 -9.13 0.68 -1.89
CA LYS A 53 -10.29 0.47 -2.76
C LYS A 53 -11.52 0.75 -1.93
N LYS A 54 -12.21 1.82 -2.27
CA LYS A 54 -13.43 2.18 -1.56
C LYS A 54 -14.62 1.49 -2.19
N LEU A 55 -15.44 0.92 -1.34
CA LEU A 55 -16.70 0.37 -1.78
C LEU A 55 -17.73 1.47 -1.82
N LEU A 56 -18.35 1.65 -2.94
CA LEU A 56 -19.43 2.63 -3.10
C LEU A 56 -20.78 1.96 -2.91
#